data_9f2a8749926cc6d4492fc3c20374a0d1
#
_entry.id   9f2a8749926cc6d4492fc3c20374a0d1
#
_cell.length_a   1.000
_cell.length_b   1.000
_cell.length_c   1.000
_cell.angle_alpha   90.00
_cell.angle_beta   90.00
_cell.angle_gamma   90.00
#
_symmetry.space_group_name_H-M   'P 1'
#
loop_
_entity.id
_entity.type
_entity.pdbx_description
1 polymer ?
#
loop_
_entity_poly.entity_id
_entity_poly.type
_entity_poly.pdbx_seq_one_letter_code
_entity_poly.pdbx_strand_id
1 'polypeptide(L)'
;MTDFEIQAPTDIKYHKRSRELEVRFENGMAARLSAEYLRVHSPSAEVKGHSAGEGVLVTDKETVGIKQIEPIGRYAVRLVFDDGHNTGLYSWAVLYELCSDHDAKWRRYLERLAAAGKARSVPASE
;
A
#
# COMPACT_ATOMS: atom_id res chain seq x y z
N MET A 1 -19.03 18.88 -6.43
CA MET A 1 -18.63 18.64 -6.60
C MET A 1 -18.16 18.33 -6.49
N THR A 2 -17.85 17.99 -6.38
CA THR A 2 -17.27 17.61 -6.28
C THR A 2 -16.60 17.38 -6.38
N ASP A 3 -16.58 17.47 -6.67
CA ASP A 3 -15.77 17.15 -7.09
C ASP A 3 -14.65 17.21 -6.45
N PHE A 4 -14.33 16.64 -6.15
CA PHE A 4 -13.25 16.49 -5.38
C PHE A 4 -12.23 15.70 -6.07
N GLU A 5 -11.12 16.27 -6.39
CA GLU A 5 -10.12 15.62 -7.10
C GLU A 5 -8.94 15.44 -6.24
N ILE A 6 -8.37 14.24 -6.16
CA ILE A 6 -7.17 13.99 -5.40
C ILE A 6 -5.98 14.45 -6.22
N GLN A 7 -5.23 15.39 -5.69
CA GLN A 7 -4.08 15.88 -6.39
C GLN A 7 -2.89 14.98 -6.16
N ALA A 8 -1.89 15.12 -6.99
CA ALA A 8 -0.67 14.35 -6.83
C ALA A 8 -0.03 14.65 -5.48
N PRO A 9 0.65 13.69 -4.89
CA PRO A 9 1.41 13.97 -3.68
C PRO A 9 2.46 15.03 -3.93
N THR A 10 2.75 15.84 -2.93
CA THR A 10 3.82 16.80 -3.03
C THR A 10 5.16 16.14 -2.80
N ASP A 11 5.18 15.02 -2.09
CA ASP A 11 6.40 14.30 -1.79
C ASP A 11 6.13 12.82 -1.71
N ILE A 12 7.03 12.04 -2.28
CA ILE A 12 7.04 10.59 -2.08
C ILE A 12 8.48 10.22 -1.82
N LYS A 13 8.76 9.62 -0.68
CA LYS A 13 10.13 9.30 -0.31
C LYS A 13 10.15 7.92 0.34
N TYR A 14 11.05 7.07 -0.14
CA TYR A 14 11.16 5.74 0.43
C TYR A 14 12.32 5.72 1.44
N HIS A 15 12.01 5.26 2.64
CA HIS A 15 12.99 5.12 3.70
C HIS A 15 13.45 3.66 3.73
N LYS A 16 14.63 3.42 3.16
CA LYS A 16 15.09 2.08 2.95
C LYS A 16 15.29 1.31 4.22
N ARG A 17 15.79 1.94 5.23
CA ARG A 17 16.09 1.24 6.46
C ARG A 17 14.84 0.74 7.16
N SER A 18 13.81 1.55 7.21
CA SER A 18 12.57 1.16 7.85
C SER A 18 11.60 0.49 6.90
N ARG A 19 11.91 0.52 5.61
CA ARG A 19 11.04 0.00 4.56
C ARG A 19 9.67 0.66 4.57
N GLU A 20 9.69 1.97 4.68
CA GLU A 20 8.45 2.75 4.70
C GLU A 20 8.47 3.78 3.60
N LEU A 21 7.33 3.96 2.97
CA LEU A 21 7.13 4.99 1.96
C LEU A 21 6.44 6.16 2.63
N GLU A 22 7.08 7.31 2.59
CA GLU A 22 6.49 8.51 3.15
C GLU A 22 5.78 9.24 2.02
N VAL A 23 4.51 9.58 2.21
CA VAL A 23 3.71 10.24 1.20
C VAL A 23 3.10 11.47 1.83
N ARG A 24 3.23 12.61 1.17
CA ARG A 24 2.64 13.86 1.64
C ARG A 24 1.80 14.46 0.55
N PHE A 25 0.67 15.04 0.93
CA PHE A 25 -0.23 15.69 -0.01
C PHE A 25 -0.38 17.15 0.36
N GLU A 26 -0.81 17.94 -0.61
CA GLU A 26 -0.89 19.38 -0.43
C GLU A 26 -1.86 19.78 0.66
N ASN A 27 -2.89 19.01 0.88
CA ASN A 27 -3.90 19.36 1.86
C ASN A 27 -3.48 19.03 3.30
N GLY A 28 -2.23 18.63 3.50
CA GLY A 28 -1.75 18.33 4.84
C GLY A 28 -1.74 16.85 5.19
N MET A 29 -2.35 16.02 4.38
CA MET A 29 -2.33 14.59 4.64
C MET A 29 -0.90 14.08 4.46
N ALA A 30 -0.41 13.34 5.43
CA ALA A 30 0.91 12.75 5.33
C ALA A 30 0.91 11.45 6.11
N ALA A 31 1.66 10.47 5.63
CA ALA A 31 1.72 9.19 6.30
C ALA A 31 2.97 8.44 5.88
N ARG A 32 3.39 7.52 6.72
CA ARG A 32 4.44 6.59 6.39
C ARG A 32 3.80 5.22 6.31
N LEU A 33 3.91 4.59 5.15
CA LEU A 33 3.25 3.31 4.88
C LEU A 33 4.31 2.24 4.71
N SER A 34 4.20 1.14 5.44
CA SER A 34 5.19 0.09 5.30
C SER A 34 5.09 -0.53 3.90
N ALA A 35 6.20 -1.04 3.41
CA ALA A 35 6.20 -1.72 2.13
C ALA A 35 5.27 -2.93 2.18
N GLU A 36 5.23 -3.61 3.31
CA GLU A 36 4.33 -4.73 3.49
C GLU A 36 2.88 -4.29 3.29
N TYR A 37 2.48 -3.20 3.93
CA TYR A 37 1.12 -2.69 3.80
C TYR A 37 0.79 -2.36 2.34
N LEU A 38 1.71 -1.70 1.67
CA LEU A 38 1.49 -1.35 0.27
C LEU A 38 1.44 -2.60 -0.61
N ARG A 39 2.26 -3.59 -0.30
CA ARG A 39 2.31 -4.79 -1.09
C ARG A 39 1.03 -5.62 -0.97
N VAL A 40 0.53 -5.79 0.26
CA VAL A 40 -0.66 -6.59 0.46
C VAL A 40 -1.93 -5.88 -0.01
N HIS A 41 -1.86 -4.58 -0.21
CA HIS A 41 -2.98 -3.83 -0.74
C HIS A 41 -2.75 -3.39 -2.19
N SER A 42 -1.83 -4.05 -2.88
CA SER A 42 -1.55 -3.70 -4.27
C SER A 42 -2.80 -3.85 -5.12
N PRO A 43 -3.14 -2.83 -5.88
CA PRO A 43 -4.34 -2.91 -6.72
C PRO A 43 -4.33 -4.11 -7.65
N SER A 44 -3.16 -4.49 -8.17
CA SER A 44 -3.13 -5.61 -9.08
C SER A 44 -3.40 -6.92 -8.39
N ALA A 45 -3.11 -7.02 -7.11
CA ALA A 45 -3.40 -8.24 -6.39
C ALA A 45 -4.88 -8.36 -6.09
N GLU A 46 -5.58 -7.25 -6.10
CA GLU A 46 -6.99 -7.30 -5.80
C GLU A 46 -7.88 -7.43 -6.96
N VAL A 47 -7.35 -7.33 -8.12
CA VAL A 47 -8.18 -7.17 -9.26
C VAL A 47 -9.05 -8.30 -9.47
N LYS A 48 -8.72 -9.45 -9.14
CA LYS A 48 -9.53 -10.48 -9.47
C LYS A 48 -10.52 -10.72 -8.52
N GLY A 49 -10.70 -10.02 -7.74
CA GLY A 49 -11.50 -10.28 -6.83
C GLY A 49 -12.76 -10.43 -6.99
N HIS A 50 -13.30 -10.01 -7.24
CA HIS A 50 -14.49 -10.21 -7.60
C HIS A 50 -15.34 -10.28 -6.49
N SER A 51 -15.36 -10.57 -5.62
CA SER A 51 -16.38 -10.54 -4.87
C SER A 51 -16.21 -9.56 -3.93
N ALA A 52 -16.64 -9.32 -3.06
CA ALA A 52 -16.68 -8.47 -2.00
C ALA A 52 -15.65 -7.44 -1.96
N GLY A 53 -14.88 -7.40 -2.83
CA GLY A 53 -13.99 -6.31 -2.93
C GLY A 53 -12.76 -6.37 -2.12
N GLU A 54 -12.49 -7.40 -1.43
CA GLU A 54 -11.27 -7.43 -0.67
C GLU A 54 -10.15 -8.14 -1.39
N GLY A 55 -10.43 -8.81 -2.46
CA GLY A 55 -9.40 -9.46 -3.22
C GLY A 55 -8.74 -10.60 -2.49
N VAL A 56 -7.61 -10.99 -3.01
CA VAL A 56 -6.87 -12.13 -2.50
C VAL A 56 -6.08 -11.74 -1.27
N LEU A 57 -6.07 -12.61 -0.28
CA LEU A 57 -5.27 -12.36 0.91
C LEU A 57 -3.82 -12.69 0.58
N VAL A 58 -2.95 -11.71 0.66
CA VAL A 58 -1.54 -11.87 0.38
C VAL A 58 -0.80 -12.02 1.68
N THR A 59 0.07 -13.01 1.77
CA THR A 59 0.75 -13.30 3.03
C THR A 59 2.25 -13.35 2.82
N ASP A 60 2.98 -13.40 3.93
CA ASP A 60 4.43 -13.57 3.90
C ASP A 60 5.18 -12.45 3.23
N LYS A 61 4.74 -11.21 3.47
CA LYS A 61 5.38 -10.04 2.89
C LYS A 61 6.03 -9.15 3.94
N GLU A 62 6.28 -9.69 5.12
CA GLU A 62 6.79 -8.87 6.23
C GLU A 62 8.14 -8.25 5.95
N THR A 63 8.95 -8.87 5.09
CA THR A 63 10.28 -8.35 4.82
C THR A 63 10.41 -7.73 3.45
N VAL A 64 9.30 -7.52 2.76
CA VAL A 64 9.38 -6.96 1.41
C VAL A 64 9.84 -5.51 1.46
N GLY A 65 10.58 -5.09 0.46
CA GLY A 65 10.98 -3.71 0.31
C GLY A 65 10.62 -3.22 -1.07
N ILE A 66 10.81 -1.93 -1.30
CA ILE A 66 10.53 -1.31 -2.59
C ILE A 66 11.87 -1.04 -3.27
N LYS A 67 12.04 -1.58 -4.48
CA LYS A 67 13.24 -1.36 -5.25
C LYS A 67 13.18 -0.10 -6.07
N GLN A 68 12.02 0.28 -6.51
CA GLN A 68 11.92 1.36 -7.47
C GLN A 68 10.53 1.97 -7.42
N ILE A 69 10.47 3.27 -7.63
CA ILE A 69 9.20 3.98 -7.71
C ILE A 69 9.20 4.66 -9.07
N GLU A 70 8.23 4.32 -9.90
CA GLU A 70 8.18 4.82 -11.28
C GLU A 70 6.94 5.65 -11.50
N PRO A 71 7.09 6.93 -11.82
CA PRO A 71 5.91 7.73 -12.12
C PRO A 71 5.22 7.24 -13.38
N ILE A 72 3.91 7.22 -13.37
CA ILE A 72 3.13 6.80 -14.51
C ILE A 72 2.24 7.98 -14.89
N GLY A 73 2.62 8.67 -15.93
CA GLY A 73 1.89 9.86 -16.34
C GLY A 73 1.87 10.85 -15.19
N ARG A 74 0.73 11.44 -14.97
CA ARG A 74 0.57 12.39 -13.89
C ARG A 74 -0.43 11.93 -12.88
N TYR A 75 -0.75 10.63 -12.86
CA TYR A 75 -1.86 10.18 -12.07
C TYR A 75 -1.57 8.94 -11.23
N ALA A 76 -0.36 8.40 -11.31
CA ALA A 76 -0.07 7.18 -10.56
C ALA A 76 1.41 6.97 -10.43
N VAL A 77 1.79 6.05 -9.55
CA VAL A 77 3.15 5.53 -9.51
C VAL A 77 3.07 4.02 -9.54
N ARG A 78 4.07 3.42 -10.13
CA ARG A 78 4.21 1.98 -10.06
C ARG A 78 5.27 1.68 -9.03
N LEU A 79 4.97 0.78 -8.10
CA LEU A 79 5.93 0.38 -7.10
C LEU A 79 6.50 -0.97 -7.50
N VAL A 80 7.81 -1.04 -7.59
CA VAL A 80 8.49 -2.28 -7.92
C VAL A 80 9.02 -2.84 -6.61
N PHE A 81 8.47 -3.96 -6.20
CA PHE A 81 8.84 -4.56 -4.93
C PHE A 81 9.98 -5.57 -5.13
N ASP A 82 10.73 -5.81 -4.07
CA ASP A 82 11.89 -6.68 -4.20
C ASP A 82 11.53 -8.17 -4.21
N ASP A 83 10.26 -8.51 -4.08
CA ASP A 83 9.81 -9.89 -4.22
C ASP A 83 9.40 -10.22 -5.65
N GLY A 84 9.64 -9.32 -6.58
CA GLY A 84 9.32 -9.54 -7.97
C GLY A 84 7.99 -8.97 -8.43
N HIS A 85 7.16 -8.51 -7.52
CA HIS A 85 5.87 -7.93 -7.88
C HIS A 85 6.09 -6.52 -8.40
N ASN A 86 5.71 -6.26 -9.61
CA ASN A 86 5.95 -4.94 -10.20
C ASN A 86 4.78 -4.43 -11.03
N THR A 87 3.60 -4.96 -10.83
CA THR A 87 2.46 -4.53 -11.62
C THR A 87 1.49 -3.64 -10.85
N GLY A 88 1.81 -3.26 -9.63
CA GLY A 88 0.90 -2.43 -8.86
C GLY A 88 0.99 -0.98 -9.25
N LEU A 89 -0.08 -0.46 -9.82
CA LEU A 89 -0.19 0.94 -10.13
C LEU A 89 -1.04 1.59 -9.07
N TYR A 90 -0.46 2.56 -8.39
CA TYR A 90 -1.15 3.23 -7.29
C TYR A 90 -1.52 4.62 -7.78
N SER A 91 -2.80 4.80 -8.10
CA SER A 91 -3.27 6.13 -8.48
C SER A 91 -3.23 7.02 -7.25
N TRP A 92 -3.32 8.33 -7.48
CA TRP A 92 -3.29 9.26 -6.34
C TRP A 92 -4.46 9.00 -5.41
N ALA A 93 -5.61 8.65 -5.96
CA ALA A 93 -6.77 8.35 -5.12
C ALA A 93 -6.52 7.12 -4.26
N VAL A 94 -5.91 6.08 -4.83
CA VAL A 94 -5.61 4.87 -4.08
C VAL A 94 -4.59 5.17 -2.99
N LEU A 95 -3.53 5.92 -3.32
CA LEU A 95 -2.55 6.26 -2.32
C LEU A 95 -3.16 7.08 -1.19
N TYR A 96 -4.03 8.03 -1.55
CA TYR A 96 -4.66 8.85 -0.53
C TYR A 96 -5.51 7.99 0.39
N GLU A 97 -6.27 7.07 -0.17
CA GLU A 97 -7.10 6.20 0.63
C GLU A 97 -6.26 5.31 1.54
N LEU A 98 -5.14 4.79 1.03
CA LEU A 98 -4.26 3.98 1.85
C LEU A 98 -3.66 4.79 3.00
N CYS A 99 -3.43 6.08 2.77
CA CYS A 99 -2.95 6.93 3.85
C CYS A 99 -4.05 7.23 4.86
N SER A 100 -5.21 7.63 4.38
CA SER A 100 -6.25 8.09 5.30
C SER A 100 -6.89 6.94 6.06
N ASP A 101 -6.95 5.77 5.48
CA ASP A 101 -7.61 4.63 6.10
C ASP A 101 -6.62 3.59 6.61
N HIS A 102 -5.40 4.01 6.85
CA HIS A 102 -4.33 3.08 7.18
C HIS A 102 -4.69 2.17 8.36
N ASP A 103 -5.12 2.74 9.46
CA ASP A 103 -5.33 1.92 10.65
C ASP A 103 -6.46 0.92 10.46
N ALA A 104 -7.53 1.35 9.81
CA ALA A 104 -8.64 0.44 9.57
C ALA A 104 -8.25 -0.67 8.60
N LYS A 105 -7.52 -0.32 7.56
CA LYS A 105 -7.11 -1.31 6.58
C LYS A 105 -6.10 -2.29 7.16
N TRP A 106 -5.19 -1.82 7.98
CA TRP A 106 -4.21 -2.69 8.59
C TRP A 106 -4.87 -3.65 9.58
N ARG A 107 -5.81 -3.14 10.37
CA ARG A 107 -6.54 -3.98 11.30
C ARG A 107 -7.33 -5.04 10.54
N ARG A 108 -7.97 -4.65 9.44
CA ARG A 108 -8.71 -5.61 8.65
C ARG A 108 -7.80 -6.69 8.07
N TYR A 109 -6.61 -6.29 7.63
CA TYR A 109 -5.65 -7.26 7.12
C TYR A 109 -5.27 -8.26 8.20
N LEU A 110 -5.00 -7.78 9.41
CA LEU A 110 -4.64 -8.68 10.49
C LEU A 110 -5.79 -9.62 10.85
N GLU A 111 -7.02 -9.13 10.77
CA GLU A 111 -8.18 -9.96 11.03
C GLU A 111 -8.31 -11.06 9.98
N ARG A 112 -8.03 -10.71 8.74
CA ARG A 112 -8.10 -11.70 7.66
C ARG A 112 -7.03 -12.76 7.81
N LEU A 113 -5.84 -12.38 8.24
CA LEU A 113 -4.80 -13.35 8.50
C LEU A 113 -5.23 -14.31 9.60
N ALA A 114 -5.75 -13.79 10.68
CA ALA A 114 -6.17 -14.64 11.79
C ALA A 114 -7.29 -15.57 11.36
N ALA A 115 -8.24 -15.07 10.60
CA ALA A 115 -9.36 -15.89 10.15
C ALA A 115 -8.89 -17.01 9.23
N ALA A 116 -7.80 -16.81 8.53
CA ALA A 116 -7.26 -17.82 7.63
C ALA A 116 -6.26 -18.74 8.34
N GLY A 117 -6.08 -18.58 9.64
CA GLY A 117 -5.13 -19.38 10.37
C GLY A 117 -3.70 -19.01 10.09
N LYS A 118 -3.46 -17.78 9.66
CA LYS A 118 -2.13 -17.32 9.32
C LYS A 118 -1.66 -16.30 10.33
N ALA A 119 -0.39 -16.02 10.29
CA ALA A 119 0.16 -15.00 11.14
C ALA A 119 1.36 -14.41 10.46
N ARG A 120 1.74 -13.21 10.87
CA ARG A 120 2.97 -12.63 10.36
C ARG A 120 4.11 -13.41 10.98
N SER A 121 5.09 -13.73 10.16
CA SER A 121 6.17 -14.56 10.64
C SER A 121 7.26 -13.74 11.34
N VAL A 122 7.28 -12.45 11.18
CA VAL A 122 8.26 -11.62 11.82
C VAL A 122 7.78 -11.27 13.20
N PRO A 123 8.61 -11.40 14.22
CA PRO A 123 8.17 -11.05 15.56
C PRO A 123 7.78 -9.61 15.62
N ALA A 124 6.82 -9.38 16.38
CA ALA A 124 6.46 -8.05 16.47
C ALA A 124 7.48 -7.31 17.17
N SER A 125 8.09 -7.09 17.51
CA SER A 125 8.96 -6.34 17.93
C SER A 125 9.70 -5.94 17.97
N GLU A 126 9.77 -6.08 18.02
CA GLU A 126 10.48 -5.75 18.03
C GLU A 126 10.59 -5.10 18.02
#